data_148bf65e10ff3395c0a314b49e3138d8
#
_entry.id   148bf65e10ff3395c0a314b49e3138d8
#
_cell.length_a   1.000
_cell.length_b   1.000
_cell.length_c   1.000
_cell.angle_alpha   90.00
_cell.angle_beta   90.00
_cell.angle_gamma   90.00
#
_symmetry.space_group_name_H-M   'P 1'
#
loop_
_entity.id
_entity.type
_entity.pdbx_description
1 polymer ?
#
loop_
_entity_poly.entity_id
_entity_poly.type
_entity_poly.pdbx_seq_one_letter_code
_entity_poly.pdbx_strand_id
1 'polypeptide(L)'
;MSQDGNADARCPVHDWATDYDVMDEDYTKEPGSIWADLRERCPVAHTTRWGGSWMPTRYADIQELANLVPALSSRSVTVIPPDPELREELIAELKMYGTENPPITSDPPEHSAYKRLILPFFSPRAVAGYQQMTEDLCNSLLDKLEARVKAGNRECDGAVEYAQQIPPRVIAFILGIDMARADEFTRWTQELLELGQTQPELRRSARRKIMDFFFEEVAKRRNQPQDDLISELLVTEVEGEKMSDHRVAGICNLLLVAGIDTTWSSIGSALYHFSTHPDDRARIAHDVSLLPTAVEELLRFYSPVTMARKVTEEISFQGAEMKPGEKVLMTFPAANRDPAVFDRPEEVVIDRQQNRHIAFGTGIHRCAGSNLARMELQVALRCWFERFKDFELCDPAAVTWAGGQVKGPRNVPIRVLA
;
A
#
# COMPACT_ATOMS: atom_id res chain seq x y z
N MET A 1 34.22 1.32 -13.78
CA MET A 1 33.92 -0.03 -13.35
C MET A 1 32.78 0.08 -12.37
N SER A 2 31.57 -0.32 -12.60
CA SER A 2 30.87 -1.17 -13.54
C SER A 2 29.54 -0.55 -13.93
N GLN A 3 29.17 -0.56 -15.20
CA GLN A 3 27.88 -0.08 -15.74
C GLN A 3 26.76 -1.14 -15.62
N ASP A 4 26.84 -2.10 -14.69
CA ASP A 4 26.06 -3.34 -14.76
C ASP A 4 24.85 -3.38 -13.81
N GLY A 5 24.51 -2.29 -13.09
CA GLY A 5 23.43 -2.33 -12.09
C GLY A 5 21.99 -2.50 -12.64
N ASN A 6 21.76 -2.27 -13.92
CA ASN A 6 20.40 -2.26 -14.50
C ASN A 6 20.17 -3.36 -15.56
N ALA A 7 21.21 -4.04 -16.03
CA ALA A 7 21.08 -5.11 -17.02
C ALA A 7 20.62 -6.43 -16.39
N ASP A 8 21.04 -6.72 -15.16
CA ASP A 8 20.70 -7.94 -14.42
C ASP A 8 19.20 -8.05 -14.04
N ALA A 9 18.52 -6.92 -13.86
CA ALA A 9 17.11 -6.91 -13.48
C ALA A 9 16.14 -7.40 -14.57
N ARG A 10 16.62 -7.59 -15.81
CA ARG A 10 15.80 -8.06 -16.94
C ARG A 10 16.02 -9.53 -17.30
N CYS A 11 16.97 -10.18 -16.65
CA CYS A 11 17.18 -11.62 -16.85
C CYS A 11 16.15 -12.43 -16.06
N PRO A 12 15.66 -13.57 -16.58
CA PRO A 12 14.79 -14.47 -15.82
C PRO A 12 15.41 -14.86 -14.47
N VAL A 13 14.59 -15.06 -13.46
CA VAL A 13 15.02 -15.58 -12.16
C VAL A 13 15.47 -17.02 -12.33
N HIS A 14 16.71 -17.33 -11.91
CA HIS A 14 17.26 -18.67 -11.97
C HIS A 14 16.99 -19.49 -10.71
N ASP A 15 17.07 -18.87 -9.55
CA ASP A 15 16.80 -19.48 -8.25
C ASP A 15 16.26 -18.42 -7.29
N TRP A 16 15.02 -18.58 -6.87
CA TRP A 16 14.34 -17.65 -5.97
C TRP A 16 15.04 -17.48 -4.61
N ALA A 17 15.88 -18.40 -4.19
CA ALA A 17 16.63 -18.28 -2.93
C ALA A 17 17.79 -17.29 -3.00
N THR A 18 18.39 -17.11 -4.19
CA THR A 18 19.64 -16.34 -4.38
C THR A 18 19.54 -15.23 -5.44
N ASP A 19 18.43 -15.19 -6.19
CA ASP A 19 18.26 -14.30 -7.34
C ASP A 19 16.81 -13.79 -7.49
N TYR A 20 16.03 -13.69 -6.41
CA TYR A 20 14.65 -13.25 -6.51
C TYR A 20 14.50 -11.84 -7.07
N ASP A 21 13.40 -11.64 -7.81
CA ASP A 21 13.01 -10.33 -8.35
C ASP A 21 11.57 -10.00 -7.96
N VAL A 22 11.38 -8.96 -7.16
CA VAL A 22 10.05 -8.49 -6.73
C VAL A 22 9.23 -7.85 -7.86
N MET A 23 9.86 -7.59 -9.02
CA MET A 23 9.23 -7.04 -10.22
C MET A 23 8.99 -8.11 -11.29
N ASP A 24 9.41 -9.34 -11.06
CA ASP A 24 9.18 -10.47 -11.97
C ASP A 24 7.68 -10.73 -12.13
N GLU A 25 7.26 -11.12 -13.32
CA GLU A 25 5.86 -11.32 -13.67
C GLU A 25 5.23 -12.46 -12.87
N ASP A 26 5.94 -13.57 -12.67
CA ASP A 26 5.47 -14.70 -11.87
C ASP A 26 5.31 -14.30 -10.40
N TYR A 27 6.28 -13.52 -9.86
CA TYR A 27 6.19 -13.01 -8.49
C TYR A 27 5.04 -12.01 -8.31
N THR A 28 4.79 -11.17 -9.30
CA THR A 28 3.71 -10.16 -9.20
C THR A 28 2.33 -10.77 -9.38
N LYS A 29 2.19 -11.83 -10.18
CA LYS A 29 0.90 -12.51 -10.40
C LYS A 29 0.57 -13.52 -9.30
N GLU A 30 1.44 -14.50 -9.08
CA GLU A 30 1.14 -15.66 -8.24
C GLU A 30 2.35 -16.09 -7.38
N PRO A 31 2.74 -15.29 -6.36
CA PRO A 31 3.93 -15.57 -5.56
C PRO A 31 3.76 -16.70 -4.54
N GLY A 32 2.56 -17.27 -4.37
CA GLY A 32 2.25 -18.26 -3.32
C GLY A 32 3.17 -19.47 -3.35
N SER A 33 3.37 -20.08 -4.53
CA SER A 33 4.25 -21.24 -4.72
C SER A 33 5.73 -20.89 -4.46
N ILE A 34 6.16 -19.70 -4.85
CA ILE A 34 7.51 -19.19 -4.60
C ILE A 34 7.76 -19.08 -3.10
N TRP A 35 6.84 -18.45 -2.36
CA TRP A 35 6.98 -18.33 -0.91
C TRP A 35 6.89 -19.67 -0.19
N ALA A 36 6.06 -20.61 -0.67
CA ALA A 36 5.97 -21.96 -0.10
C ALA A 36 7.31 -22.70 -0.22
N ASP A 37 7.91 -22.70 -1.39
CA ASP A 37 9.23 -23.29 -1.65
C ASP A 37 10.32 -22.65 -0.77
N LEU A 38 10.37 -21.31 -0.72
CA LEU A 38 11.36 -20.59 0.06
C LEU A 38 11.22 -20.85 1.59
N ARG A 39 9.99 -20.95 2.11
CA ARG A 39 9.79 -21.26 3.55
C ARG A 39 10.42 -22.59 3.95
N GLU A 40 10.44 -23.56 3.05
CA GLU A 40 11.01 -24.87 3.33
C GLU A 40 12.54 -24.88 3.19
N ARG A 41 13.08 -24.42 2.06
CA ARG A 41 14.50 -24.60 1.72
C ARG A 41 15.39 -23.40 2.04
N CYS A 42 14.85 -22.17 2.06
CA CYS A 42 15.61 -20.95 2.30
C CYS A 42 14.71 -19.87 2.91
N PRO A 43 14.34 -19.95 4.21
CA PRO A 43 13.35 -19.06 4.81
C PRO A 43 13.75 -17.58 4.82
N VAL A 44 15.03 -17.27 4.64
CA VAL A 44 15.55 -15.90 4.47
C VAL A 44 16.36 -15.88 3.17
N ALA A 45 15.69 -15.64 2.06
CA ALA A 45 16.30 -15.57 0.74
C ALA A 45 17.10 -14.27 0.57
N HIS A 46 18.06 -14.24 -0.35
CA HIS A 46 18.87 -13.07 -0.66
C HIS A 46 18.96 -12.86 -2.17
N THR A 47 18.99 -11.61 -2.61
CA THR A 47 19.25 -11.24 -4.00
C THR A 47 20.25 -10.10 -4.06
N THR A 48 20.99 -10.00 -5.17
CA THR A 48 21.79 -8.81 -5.51
C THR A 48 21.01 -7.82 -6.37
N ARG A 49 19.86 -8.22 -6.91
CA ARG A 49 19.01 -7.37 -7.74
C ARG A 49 18.53 -6.15 -6.96
N TRP A 50 18.27 -5.07 -7.64
CA TRP A 50 17.77 -3.82 -7.05
C TRP A 50 18.62 -3.31 -5.88
N GLY A 51 19.94 -3.48 -5.97
CA GLY A 51 20.90 -3.07 -4.95
C GLY A 51 20.94 -3.96 -3.71
N GLY A 52 20.45 -5.18 -3.83
CA GLY A 52 20.52 -6.23 -2.81
C GLY A 52 19.47 -6.11 -1.71
N SER A 53 18.92 -7.25 -1.28
CA SER A 53 18.04 -7.34 -0.13
C SER A 53 17.86 -8.77 0.39
N TRP A 54 17.47 -8.88 1.66
CA TRP A 54 17.07 -10.11 2.33
C TRP A 54 15.54 -10.22 2.35
N MET A 55 15.01 -11.39 2.06
CA MET A 55 13.56 -11.64 2.02
C MET A 55 13.17 -12.78 2.96
N PRO A 56 12.80 -12.49 4.22
CA PRO A 56 12.19 -13.46 5.11
C PRO A 56 10.79 -13.81 4.61
N THR A 57 10.40 -15.10 4.76
CA THR A 57 9.11 -15.62 4.27
C THR A 57 8.23 -16.22 5.36
N ARG A 58 8.76 -16.46 6.58
CA ARG A 58 7.99 -17.01 7.71
C ARG A 58 7.35 -15.91 8.53
N TYR A 59 6.16 -16.15 9.00
CA TYR A 59 5.41 -15.19 9.82
C TYR A 59 6.16 -14.79 11.10
N ALA A 60 6.69 -15.75 11.84
CA ALA A 60 7.42 -15.51 13.08
C ALA A 60 8.68 -14.67 12.84
N ASP A 61 9.43 -14.98 11.78
CA ASP A 61 10.66 -14.28 11.42
C ASP A 61 10.38 -12.81 11.09
N ILE A 62 9.33 -12.55 10.30
CA ILE A 62 8.93 -11.17 9.95
C ILE A 62 8.45 -10.40 11.18
N GLN A 63 7.73 -11.05 12.10
CA GLN A 63 7.33 -10.41 13.36
C GLN A 63 8.55 -10.06 14.22
N GLU A 64 9.52 -10.96 14.34
CA GLU A 64 10.73 -10.74 15.10
C GLU A 64 11.55 -9.59 14.49
N LEU A 65 11.85 -9.65 13.20
CA LEU A 65 12.61 -8.63 12.48
C LEU A 65 11.94 -7.26 12.54
N ALA A 66 10.62 -7.17 12.45
CA ALA A 66 9.89 -5.91 12.55
C ALA A 66 10.00 -5.22 13.93
N ASN A 67 10.42 -5.96 14.96
CA ASN A 67 10.63 -5.45 16.32
C ASN A 67 12.11 -5.18 16.64
N LEU A 68 13.05 -5.52 15.75
CA LEU A 68 14.48 -5.24 15.91
C LEU A 68 14.81 -3.77 15.60
N VAL A 69 14.26 -2.86 16.39
CA VAL A 69 14.51 -1.42 16.26
C VAL A 69 15.43 -0.99 17.40
N PRO A 70 16.53 -0.26 17.12
CA PRO A 70 16.89 0.43 15.86
C PRO A 70 17.77 -0.38 14.90
N ALA A 71 18.15 -1.63 15.20
CA ALA A 71 19.01 -2.44 14.34
C ALA A 71 18.48 -2.56 12.89
N LEU A 72 17.15 -2.64 12.74
CA LEU A 72 16.43 -2.50 11.47
C LEU A 72 15.69 -1.16 11.43
N SER A 73 16.37 -0.15 10.89
CA SER A 73 15.86 1.22 10.79
C SER A 73 14.83 1.40 9.69
N SER A 74 13.83 2.23 9.97
CA SER A 74 12.82 2.67 9.01
C SER A 74 13.20 3.92 8.22
N ARG A 75 14.38 4.48 8.40
CA ARG A 75 14.84 5.68 7.64
C ARG A 75 14.96 5.45 6.13
N SER A 76 14.91 4.21 5.68
CA SER A 76 14.78 3.83 4.28
C SER A 76 13.79 2.67 4.15
N VAL A 77 12.62 2.93 3.60
CA VAL A 77 11.52 1.96 3.49
C VAL A 77 11.25 1.48 2.07
N THR A 78 12.01 1.98 1.09
CA THR A 78 11.80 1.67 -0.33
C THR A 78 12.37 0.30 -0.70
N VAL A 79 11.54 -0.51 -1.35
CA VAL A 79 11.91 -1.84 -1.86
C VAL A 79 12.89 -1.68 -3.03
N ILE A 80 12.52 -0.89 -4.04
CA ILE A 80 13.38 -0.52 -5.17
C ILE A 80 14.09 0.80 -4.83
N PRO A 81 15.42 0.81 -4.71
CA PRO A 81 16.17 2.03 -4.39
C PRO A 81 16.11 3.04 -5.53
N PRO A 82 16.37 4.32 -5.23
CA PRO A 82 16.61 5.31 -6.28
C PRO A 82 17.83 4.95 -7.11
N ASP A 83 17.83 5.38 -8.39
CA ASP A 83 18.95 5.19 -9.28
C ASP A 83 20.22 5.88 -8.73
N PRO A 84 21.32 5.14 -8.61
CA PRO A 84 22.60 5.70 -8.14
C PRO A 84 23.14 6.83 -9.04
N GLU A 85 22.83 6.85 -10.33
CA GLU A 85 23.28 7.88 -11.28
C GLU A 85 22.64 9.25 -10.97
N LEU A 86 21.46 9.27 -10.35
CA LEU A 86 20.74 10.48 -9.96
C LEU A 86 21.05 10.94 -8.52
N ARG A 87 22.17 10.47 -7.95
CA ARG A 87 22.48 10.71 -6.54
C ARG A 87 22.65 12.19 -6.17
N GLU A 88 23.30 12.98 -7.05
CA GLU A 88 23.54 14.40 -6.78
C GLU A 88 22.25 15.20 -6.82
N GLU A 89 21.41 14.98 -7.82
CA GLU A 89 20.11 15.62 -7.96
C GLU A 89 19.18 15.21 -6.79
N LEU A 90 19.20 13.94 -6.42
CA LEU A 90 18.45 13.46 -5.28
C LEU A 90 18.89 14.16 -3.99
N ILE A 91 20.20 14.33 -3.75
CA ILE A 91 20.72 15.07 -2.59
C ILE A 91 20.24 16.52 -2.62
N ALA A 92 20.23 17.18 -3.77
CA ALA A 92 19.73 18.54 -3.89
C ALA A 92 18.23 18.64 -3.56
N GLU A 93 17.43 17.71 -4.06
CA GLU A 93 15.99 17.63 -3.74
C GLU A 93 15.74 17.31 -2.26
N LEU A 94 16.52 16.41 -1.68
CA LEU A 94 16.41 16.09 -0.26
C LEU A 94 16.76 17.29 0.63
N LYS A 95 17.69 18.15 0.21
CA LYS A 95 17.96 19.42 0.89
C LYS A 95 16.80 20.42 0.76
N MET A 96 16.14 20.45 -0.40
CA MET A 96 15.05 21.39 -0.69
C MET A 96 13.73 20.96 -0.02
N TYR A 97 13.37 19.68 -0.11
CA TYR A 97 12.05 19.16 0.32
C TYR A 97 12.10 18.35 1.64
N GLY A 98 13.31 18.15 2.21
CA GLY A 98 13.50 17.26 3.35
C GLY A 98 13.55 15.76 2.93
N THR A 99 14.05 14.95 3.84
CA THR A 99 14.20 13.50 3.63
C THR A 99 13.07 12.69 4.25
N GLU A 100 12.25 13.32 5.06
CA GLU A 100 11.41 12.63 6.03
C GLU A 100 9.94 12.69 5.67
N ASN A 101 9.29 11.53 5.73
CA ASN A 101 7.85 11.37 5.70
C ASN A 101 7.41 10.74 7.05
N PRO A 102 7.43 11.54 8.15
CA PRO A 102 7.09 10.99 9.45
C PRO A 102 5.63 10.51 9.50
N PRO A 103 5.34 9.45 10.25
CA PRO A 103 6.24 8.61 11.07
C PRO A 103 6.88 7.43 10.32
N ILE A 104 6.59 7.19 9.04
CA ILE A 104 7.01 5.95 8.35
C ILE A 104 8.53 5.87 8.17
N THR A 105 9.20 7.01 7.98
CA THR A 105 10.66 7.12 7.85
C THR A 105 11.35 7.51 9.15
N SER A 106 10.69 7.39 10.29
CA SER A 106 11.24 7.76 11.60
C SER A 106 11.47 6.53 12.46
N ASP A 107 12.56 6.56 13.24
CA ASP A 107 12.83 5.60 14.31
C ASP A 107 12.49 6.22 15.69
N PRO A 108 12.36 5.43 16.77
CA PRO A 108 12.23 5.98 18.11
C PRO A 108 13.42 6.86 18.52
N PRO A 109 13.21 7.91 19.30
CA PRO A 109 11.95 8.32 19.94
C PRO A 109 10.98 9.10 19.01
N GLU A 110 11.47 9.70 17.94
CA GLU A 110 10.72 10.58 17.03
C GLU A 110 9.47 9.91 16.46
N HIS A 111 9.57 8.64 16.04
CA HIS A 111 8.45 7.87 15.51
C HIS A 111 7.20 7.94 16.40
N SER A 112 7.37 7.74 17.71
CA SER A 112 6.25 7.71 18.65
C SER A 112 5.58 9.07 18.81
N ALA A 113 6.35 10.16 18.71
CA ALA A 113 5.84 11.51 18.76
C ALA A 113 4.96 11.80 17.54
N TYR A 114 5.47 11.60 16.32
CA TYR A 114 4.70 11.84 15.10
C TYR A 114 3.51 10.91 14.94
N LYS A 115 3.65 9.64 15.32
CA LYS A 115 2.53 8.69 15.23
C LYS A 115 1.35 9.10 16.11
N ARG A 116 1.60 9.59 17.31
CA ARG A 116 0.55 10.10 18.21
C ARG A 116 -0.23 11.28 17.63
N LEU A 117 0.38 12.10 16.76
CA LEU A 117 -0.30 13.24 16.14
C LEU A 117 -1.34 12.82 15.12
N ILE A 118 -1.03 11.78 14.33
CA ILE A 118 -1.93 11.35 13.25
C ILE A 118 -3.00 10.35 13.71
N LEU A 119 -2.73 9.56 14.78
CA LEU A 119 -3.66 8.53 15.26
C LEU A 119 -5.09 9.01 15.57
N PRO A 120 -5.33 10.20 16.14
CA PRO A 120 -6.67 10.69 16.40
C PRO A 120 -7.57 10.74 15.15
N PHE A 121 -7.01 11.12 14.00
CA PHE A 121 -7.72 11.19 12.71
C PHE A 121 -8.10 9.83 12.13
N PHE A 122 -7.43 8.76 12.57
CA PHE A 122 -7.66 7.38 12.15
C PHE A 122 -8.24 6.51 13.28
N SER A 123 -8.67 7.14 14.37
CA SER A 123 -9.38 6.45 15.45
C SER A 123 -10.74 5.92 14.96
N PRO A 124 -11.29 4.85 15.57
CA PRO A 124 -12.62 4.35 15.18
C PRO A 124 -13.71 5.43 15.18
N ARG A 125 -13.64 6.38 16.11
CA ARG A 125 -14.60 7.50 16.20
C ARG A 125 -14.46 8.46 15.01
N ALA A 126 -13.25 8.84 14.65
CA ALA A 126 -13.01 9.74 13.51
C ALA A 126 -13.43 9.05 12.20
N VAL A 127 -13.04 7.79 12.02
CA VAL A 127 -13.36 7.00 10.83
C VAL A 127 -14.88 6.83 10.65
N ALA A 128 -15.63 6.64 11.73
CA ALA A 128 -17.09 6.61 11.66
C ALA A 128 -17.67 7.93 11.10
N GLY A 129 -17.01 9.06 11.34
CA GLY A 129 -17.40 10.37 10.77
C GLY A 129 -17.17 10.48 9.26
N TYR A 130 -16.28 9.69 8.69
CA TYR A 130 -15.98 9.68 7.24
C TYR A 130 -16.87 8.73 6.45
N GLN A 131 -17.57 7.82 7.12
CA GLN A 131 -18.32 6.74 6.48
C GLN A 131 -19.40 7.25 5.53
N GLN A 132 -20.23 8.23 5.94
CA GLN A 132 -21.31 8.75 5.09
C GLN A 132 -20.79 9.38 3.82
N MET A 133 -19.73 10.19 3.89
CA MET A 133 -19.10 10.79 2.71
C MET A 133 -18.55 9.71 1.78
N THR A 134 -17.91 8.67 2.32
CA THR A 134 -17.40 7.53 1.54
C THR A 134 -18.55 6.78 0.86
N GLU A 135 -19.68 6.58 1.55
CA GLU A 135 -20.86 5.92 1.00
C GLU A 135 -21.51 6.75 -0.13
N ASP A 136 -21.67 8.06 0.07
CA ASP A 136 -22.20 8.96 -0.95
C ASP A 136 -21.30 8.97 -2.21
N LEU A 137 -19.99 8.97 -2.01
CA LEU A 137 -19.01 8.85 -3.09
C LEU A 137 -19.16 7.54 -3.85
N CYS A 138 -19.17 6.41 -3.16
CA CYS A 138 -19.34 5.08 -3.76
C CYS A 138 -20.63 5.01 -4.58
N ASN A 139 -21.76 5.49 -4.01
CA ASN A 139 -23.04 5.52 -4.71
C ASN A 139 -22.99 6.40 -5.95
N SER A 140 -22.39 7.58 -5.90
CA SER A 140 -22.23 8.47 -7.06
C SER A 140 -21.43 7.82 -8.21
N LEU A 141 -20.42 7.02 -7.90
CA LEU A 141 -19.66 6.26 -8.90
C LEU A 141 -20.52 5.14 -9.50
N LEU A 142 -21.23 4.40 -8.65
CA LEU A 142 -22.10 3.29 -9.08
C LEU A 142 -23.31 3.75 -9.87
N ASP A 143 -23.89 4.92 -9.59
CA ASP A 143 -24.99 5.51 -10.38
C ASP A 143 -24.60 5.67 -11.86
N LYS A 144 -23.34 6.09 -12.13
CA LYS A 144 -22.80 6.23 -13.49
C LYS A 144 -22.66 4.87 -14.18
N LEU A 145 -22.14 3.87 -13.44
CA LEU A 145 -21.99 2.50 -13.96
C LEU A 145 -23.34 1.88 -14.22
N GLU A 146 -24.29 1.99 -13.29
CA GLU A 146 -25.64 1.45 -13.41
C GLU A 146 -26.39 2.07 -14.60
N ALA A 147 -26.25 3.37 -14.81
CA ALA A 147 -26.86 4.06 -15.96
C ALA A 147 -26.34 3.48 -17.29
N ARG A 148 -25.05 3.17 -17.39
CA ARG A 148 -24.46 2.50 -18.59
C ARG A 148 -24.98 1.08 -18.75
N VAL A 149 -25.06 0.32 -17.67
CA VAL A 149 -25.61 -1.05 -17.69
C VAL A 149 -27.05 -1.04 -18.18
N LYS A 150 -27.89 -0.12 -17.68
CA LYS A 150 -29.29 0.05 -18.14
C LYS A 150 -29.39 0.47 -19.61
N ALA A 151 -28.38 1.18 -20.13
CA ALA A 151 -28.29 1.54 -21.55
C ALA A 151 -27.73 0.41 -22.43
N GLY A 152 -27.47 -0.79 -21.87
CA GLY A 152 -27.02 -1.98 -22.57
C GLY A 152 -25.51 -2.21 -22.60
N ASN A 153 -24.70 -1.30 -22.05
CA ASN A 153 -23.26 -1.49 -21.88
C ASN A 153 -22.98 -2.06 -20.49
N ARG A 154 -22.81 -3.38 -20.42
CA ARG A 154 -22.64 -4.13 -19.17
C ARG A 154 -21.19 -4.29 -18.72
N GLU A 155 -20.23 -3.74 -19.47
CA GLU A 155 -18.81 -3.88 -19.17
C GLU A 155 -18.26 -2.62 -18.49
N CYS A 156 -17.39 -2.83 -17.49
CA CYS A 156 -16.67 -1.77 -16.80
C CYS A 156 -15.32 -2.29 -16.30
N ASP A 157 -14.38 -1.39 -16.03
CA ASP A 157 -13.16 -1.72 -15.29
C ASP A 157 -13.36 -1.43 -13.80
N GLY A 158 -13.53 -2.49 -13.00
CA GLY A 158 -13.74 -2.37 -11.55
C GLY A 158 -12.58 -1.73 -10.81
N ALA A 159 -11.34 -1.87 -11.31
CA ALA A 159 -10.18 -1.22 -10.73
C ALA A 159 -10.15 0.27 -11.08
N VAL A 160 -10.25 0.63 -12.34
CA VAL A 160 -10.09 2.02 -12.82
C VAL A 160 -11.32 2.89 -12.53
N GLU A 161 -12.51 2.36 -12.80
CA GLU A 161 -13.74 3.16 -12.76
C GLU A 161 -14.37 3.23 -11.37
N TYR A 162 -13.97 2.33 -10.47
CA TYR A 162 -14.50 2.28 -9.10
C TYR A 162 -13.42 2.29 -8.02
N ALA A 163 -12.60 1.24 -7.90
CA ALA A 163 -11.64 1.11 -6.81
C ALA A 163 -10.65 2.28 -6.72
N GLN A 164 -10.10 2.71 -7.84
CA GLN A 164 -9.14 3.81 -7.94
C GLN A 164 -9.75 5.17 -7.59
N GLN A 165 -11.06 5.33 -7.74
CA GLN A 165 -11.74 6.61 -7.56
C GLN A 165 -12.01 6.96 -6.10
N ILE A 166 -12.05 5.96 -5.21
CA ILE A 166 -12.50 6.13 -3.81
C ILE A 166 -11.39 6.71 -2.92
N PRO A 167 -10.24 6.07 -2.74
CA PRO A 167 -9.24 6.48 -1.75
C PRO A 167 -8.69 7.90 -1.94
N PRO A 168 -8.41 8.39 -3.16
CA PRO A 168 -7.85 9.73 -3.33
C PRO A 168 -8.84 10.83 -2.91
N ARG A 169 -10.14 10.58 -3.04
CA ARG A 169 -11.18 11.52 -2.59
C ARG A 169 -11.37 11.47 -1.08
N VAL A 170 -11.30 10.28 -0.49
CA VAL A 170 -11.40 10.10 0.96
C VAL A 170 -10.22 10.75 1.67
N ILE A 171 -8.99 10.51 1.22
CA ILE A 171 -7.82 11.11 1.86
C ILE A 171 -7.74 12.62 1.62
N ALA A 172 -8.18 13.13 0.47
CA ALA A 172 -8.29 14.56 0.20
C ALA A 172 -9.27 15.23 1.18
N PHE A 173 -10.42 14.61 1.45
CA PHE A 173 -11.39 15.07 2.43
C PHE A 173 -10.78 15.15 3.85
N ILE A 174 -10.06 14.11 4.28
CA ILE A 174 -9.41 14.06 5.60
C ILE A 174 -8.32 15.13 5.73
N LEU A 175 -7.56 15.38 4.66
CA LEU A 175 -6.53 16.41 4.64
C LEU A 175 -7.10 17.83 4.53
N GLY A 176 -8.39 18.01 4.23
CA GLY A 176 -9.00 19.32 3.98
C GLY A 176 -8.57 19.94 2.67
N ILE A 177 -8.23 19.14 1.66
CA ILE A 177 -7.83 19.61 0.31
C ILE A 177 -8.90 19.30 -0.73
N ASP A 178 -8.84 19.98 -1.88
CA ASP A 178 -9.87 19.89 -2.91
C ASP A 178 -9.96 18.47 -3.52
N MET A 179 -11.08 17.80 -3.29
CA MET A 179 -11.38 16.47 -3.83
C MET A 179 -11.49 16.45 -5.37
N ALA A 180 -11.71 17.60 -6.03
CA ALA A 180 -11.73 17.66 -7.49
C ALA A 180 -10.36 17.34 -8.10
N ARG A 181 -9.28 17.46 -7.32
CA ARG A 181 -7.92 17.11 -7.73
C ARG A 181 -7.57 15.63 -7.55
N ALA A 182 -8.53 14.79 -7.16
CA ALA A 182 -8.27 13.37 -6.86
C ALA A 182 -7.58 12.61 -8.00
N ASP A 183 -7.97 12.87 -9.25
CA ASP A 183 -7.36 12.20 -10.42
C ASP A 183 -5.88 12.62 -10.62
N GLU A 184 -5.54 13.85 -10.23
CA GLU A 184 -4.16 14.32 -10.21
C GLU A 184 -3.34 13.63 -9.12
N PHE A 185 -3.90 13.48 -7.91
CA PHE A 185 -3.27 12.76 -6.80
C PHE A 185 -3.07 11.28 -7.12
N THR A 186 -4.03 10.65 -7.76
CA THR A 186 -3.93 9.26 -8.24
C THR A 186 -2.75 9.11 -9.21
N ARG A 187 -2.67 9.99 -10.22
CA ARG A 187 -1.60 9.97 -11.20
C ARG A 187 -0.23 10.19 -10.54
N TRP A 188 -0.07 11.16 -9.65
CA TRP A 188 1.20 11.39 -8.95
C TRP A 188 1.61 10.22 -8.07
N THR A 189 0.65 9.58 -7.41
CA THR A 189 0.92 8.39 -6.59
C THR A 189 1.37 7.21 -7.46
N GLN A 190 0.74 7.00 -8.60
CA GLN A 190 1.12 5.97 -9.57
C GLN A 190 2.50 6.27 -10.19
N GLU A 191 2.76 7.52 -10.59
CA GLU A 191 4.08 7.96 -11.07
C GLU A 191 5.17 7.75 -10.01
N LEU A 192 4.86 7.92 -8.72
CA LEU A 192 5.82 7.77 -7.62
C LEU A 192 6.08 6.31 -7.25
N LEU A 193 5.03 5.51 -7.05
CA LEU A 193 5.13 4.18 -6.42
C LEU A 193 5.20 3.03 -7.43
N GLU A 194 4.73 3.22 -8.66
CA GLU A 194 4.66 2.18 -9.69
C GLU A 194 5.58 2.50 -10.86
N LEU A 195 5.18 3.42 -11.75
CA LEU A 195 5.94 3.74 -12.97
C LEU A 195 7.35 4.24 -12.67
N GLY A 196 7.49 5.01 -11.61
CA GLY A 196 8.76 5.57 -11.17
C GLY A 196 9.74 4.56 -10.59
N GLN A 197 9.34 3.31 -10.37
CA GLN A 197 10.28 2.26 -9.94
C GLN A 197 11.30 1.93 -11.04
N THR A 198 10.86 1.98 -12.30
CA THR A 198 11.70 1.74 -13.49
C THR A 198 12.00 3.01 -14.27
N GLN A 199 11.40 4.14 -13.92
CA GLN A 199 11.55 5.46 -14.56
C GLN A 199 11.93 6.52 -13.52
N PRO A 200 13.22 6.64 -13.14
CA PRO A 200 13.67 7.48 -12.03
C PRO A 200 13.29 8.95 -12.16
N GLU A 201 13.34 9.52 -13.37
CA GLU A 201 12.96 10.91 -13.61
C GLU A 201 11.46 11.15 -13.38
N LEU A 202 10.61 10.18 -13.72
CA LEU A 202 9.17 10.27 -13.47
C LEU A 202 8.90 10.25 -11.96
N ARG A 203 9.59 9.37 -11.22
CA ARG A 203 9.54 9.30 -9.75
C ARG A 203 9.93 10.63 -9.09
N ARG A 204 11.01 11.26 -9.57
CA ARG A 204 11.47 12.57 -9.09
C ARG A 204 10.45 13.66 -9.39
N SER A 205 9.94 13.70 -10.63
CA SER A 205 8.93 14.66 -11.04
C SER A 205 7.67 14.56 -10.19
N ALA A 206 7.17 13.34 -9.96
CA ALA A 206 5.99 13.11 -9.12
C ALA A 206 6.22 13.59 -7.68
N ARG A 207 7.38 13.23 -7.09
CA ARG A 207 7.74 13.70 -5.75
C ARG A 207 7.74 15.22 -5.64
N ARG A 208 8.35 15.93 -6.59
CA ARG A 208 8.37 17.39 -6.61
C ARG A 208 6.95 17.96 -6.66
N LYS A 209 6.11 17.48 -7.58
CA LYS A 209 4.72 17.95 -7.72
C LYS A 209 3.95 17.81 -6.40
N ILE A 210 4.08 16.67 -5.72
CA ILE A 210 3.40 16.43 -4.44
C ILE A 210 3.94 17.37 -3.35
N MET A 211 5.25 17.51 -3.25
CA MET A 211 5.84 18.36 -2.22
C MET A 211 5.56 19.85 -2.45
N ASP A 212 5.68 20.35 -3.68
CA ASP A 212 5.33 21.73 -4.04
C ASP A 212 3.87 22.02 -3.70
N PHE A 213 2.95 21.09 -4.03
CA PHE A 213 1.55 21.19 -3.66
C PHE A 213 1.36 21.32 -2.15
N PHE A 214 2.00 20.46 -1.35
CA PHE A 214 1.83 20.53 0.10
C PHE A 214 2.51 21.76 0.72
N PHE A 215 3.62 22.25 0.18
CA PHE A 215 4.18 23.53 0.62
C PHE A 215 3.23 24.70 0.36
N GLU A 216 2.54 24.71 -0.78
CA GLU A 216 1.49 25.72 -1.07
C GLU A 216 0.32 25.61 -0.07
N GLU A 217 -0.17 24.39 0.20
CA GLU A 217 -1.26 24.17 1.14
C GLU A 217 -0.89 24.53 2.58
N VAL A 218 0.33 24.23 3.01
CA VAL A 218 0.88 24.63 4.31
C VAL A 218 0.96 26.14 4.41
N ALA A 219 1.49 26.83 3.40
CA ALA A 219 1.56 28.29 3.38
C ALA A 219 0.18 28.95 3.43
N LYS A 220 -0.82 28.41 2.72
CA LYS A 220 -2.22 28.88 2.79
C LYS A 220 -2.76 28.78 4.22
N ARG A 221 -2.61 27.62 4.92
CA ARG A 221 -3.12 27.40 6.29
C ARG A 221 -2.38 28.24 7.33
N ARG A 222 -1.10 28.56 7.13
CA ARG A 222 -0.39 29.50 8.03
C ARG A 222 -1.00 30.88 7.99
N ASN A 223 -1.42 31.36 6.81
CA ASN A 223 -2.05 32.66 6.64
C ASN A 223 -3.53 32.64 6.99
N GLN A 224 -4.21 31.55 6.71
CA GLN A 224 -5.66 31.38 6.91
C GLN A 224 -5.95 29.95 7.41
N PRO A 225 -5.85 29.71 8.73
CA PRO A 225 -6.15 28.41 9.33
C PRO A 225 -7.59 27.95 9.01
N GLN A 226 -7.75 26.64 8.82
CA GLN A 226 -9.03 25.97 8.58
C GLN A 226 -9.26 24.91 9.65
N ASP A 227 -10.45 24.32 9.67
CA ASP A 227 -10.78 23.16 10.50
C ASP A 227 -10.38 21.88 9.76
N ASP A 228 -9.06 21.65 9.65
CA ASP A 228 -8.48 20.52 8.91
C ASP A 228 -7.18 20.01 9.55
N LEU A 229 -6.75 18.81 9.12
CA LEU A 229 -5.55 18.16 9.62
C LEU A 229 -4.29 19.02 9.41
N ILE A 230 -4.15 19.69 8.28
CA ILE A 230 -2.97 20.52 8.00
C ILE A 230 -2.86 21.66 9.03
N SER A 231 -3.96 22.35 9.30
CA SER A 231 -4.02 23.44 10.27
C SER A 231 -3.71 22.95 11.69
N GLU A 232 -4.23 21.78 12.08
CA GLU A 232 -3.95 21.19 13.38
C GLU A 232 -2.46 20.82 13.53
N LEU A 233 -1.85 20.21 12.52
CA LEU A 233 -0.43 19.92 12.52
C LEU A 233 0.44 21.18 12.68
N LEU A 234 0.04 22.29 12.06
CA LEU A 234 0.79 23.57 12.09
C LEU A 234 0.84 24.24 13.47
N VAL A 235 -0.14 23.97 14.33
CA VAL A 235 -0.19 24.53 15.69
C VAL A 235 0.32 23.58 16.75
N THR A 236 0.47 22.29 16.40
CA THR A 236 0.90 21.25 17.33
C THR A 236 2.40 21.32 17.58
N GLU A 237 2.80 21.13 18.84
CA GLU A 237 4.20 21.07 19.28
C GLU A 237 4.65 19.61 19.45
N VAL A 238 5.87 19.34 19.00
CA VAL A 238 6.60 18.08 19.24
C VAL A 238 7.84 18.40 20.04
N GLU A 239 7.96 17.82 21.23
CA GLU A 239 9.09 18.06 22.15
C GLU A 239 9.28 19.55 22.50
N GLY A 240 8.18 20.32 22.54
CA GLY A 240 8.17 21.74 22.88
C GLY A 240 8.46 22.67 21.70
N GLU A 241 8.64 22.16 20.50
CA GLU A 241 8.86 22.95 19.29
C GLU A 241 7.71 22.75 18.28
N LYS A 242 7.29 23.85 17.64
CA LYS A 242 6.34 23.76 16.50
C LYS A 242 6.99 23.03 15.33
N MET A 243 6.19 22.24 14.63
CA MET A 243 6.67 21.54 13.46
C MET A 243 7.03 22.51 12.32
N SER A 244 8.16 22.24 11.66
CA SER A 244 8.54 22.95 10.43
C SER A 244 7.58 22.62 9.29
N ASP A 245 7.50 23.53 8.29
CA ASP A 245 6.70 23.31 7.08
C ASP A 245 7.09 22.02 6.36
N HIS A 246 8.37 21.68 6.34
CA HIS A 246 8.88 20.44 5.76
C HIS A 246 8.30 19.20 6.45
N ARG A 247 8.22 19.19 7.76
CA ARG A 247 7.67 18.06 8.53
C ARG A 247 6.16 17.92 8.31
N VAL A 248 5.44 19.04 8.32
CA VAL A 248 4.00 19.03 8.02
C VAL A 248 3.75 18.55 6.59
N ALA A 249 4.46 19.10 5.60
CA ALA A 249 4.36 18.66 4.20
C ALA A 249 4.73 17.18 4.03
N GLY A 250 5.77 16.71 4.73
CA GLY A 250 6.17 15.29 4.73
C GLY A 250 5.12 14.35 5.31
N ILE A 251 4.44 14.75 6.40
CA ILE A 251 3.30 13.99 6.96
C ILE A 251 2.15 13.95 5.95
N CYS A 252 1.79 15.10 5.36
CA CYS A 252 0.71 15.17 4.37
C CYS A 252 1.01 14.35 3.12
N ASN A 253 2.26 14.40 2.62
CA ASN A 253 2.72 13.55 1.52
C ASN A 253 2.58 12.07 1.87
N LEU A 254 3.01 11.66 3.07
CA LEU A 254 2.84 10.28 3.52
C LEU A 254 1.36 9.87 3.52
N LEU A 255 0.49 10.68 4.12
CA LEU A 255 -0.93 10.33 4.24
C LEU A 255 -1.60 10.23 2.87
N LEU A 256 -1.28 11.15 1.95
CA LEU A 256 -1.78 11.10 0.58
C LEU A 256 -1.35 9.81 -0.13
N VAL A 257 -0.04 9.58 -0.22
CA VAL A 257 0.53 8.49 -1.01
C VAL A 257 0.17 7.11 -0.42
N ALA A 258 0.29 6.96 0.91
CA ALA A 258 -0.01 5.70 1.59
C ALA A 258 -1.50 5.38 1.61
N GLY A 259 -2.38 6.40 1.61
CA GLY A 259 -3.82 6.22 1.63
C GLY A 259 -4.41 5.83 0.28
N ILE A 260 -3.77 6.17 -0.84
CA ILE A 260 -4.33 5.96 -2.18
C ILE A 260 -4.07 4.54 -2.69
N ASP A 261 -2.82 4.20 -2.99
CA ASP A 261 -2.49 3.00 -3.76
C ASP A 261 -2.80 1.70 -3.01
N THR A 262 -2.58 1.67 -1.70
CA THR A 262 -2.82 0.47 -0.88
C THR A 262 -4.30 0.10 -0.80
N THR A 263 -5.17 1.09 -0.61
CA THR A 263 -6.62 0.88 -0.51
C THR A 263 -7.23 0.61 -1.88
N TRP A 264 -6.80 1.33 -2.92
CA TRP A 264 -7.18 1.03 -4.30
C TRP A 264 -6.83 -0.41 -4.69
N SER A 265 -5.57 -0.83 -4.45
CA SER A 265 -5.11 -2.20 -4.71
C SER A 265 -5.94 -3.25 -3.94
N SER A 266 -6.34 -2.95 -2.71
CA SER A 266 -7.15 -3.87 -1.89
C SER A 266 -8.59 -3.98 -2.38
N ILE A 267 -9.25 -2.87 -2.74
CA ILE A 267 -10.62 -2.89 -3.32
C ILE A 267 -10.60 -3.59 -4.68
N GLY A 268 -9.60 -3.27 -5.53
CA GLY A 268 -9.42 -3.92 -6.83
C GLY A 268 -9.20 -5.43 -6.70
N SER A 269 -8.37 -5.87 -5.74
CA SER A 269 -8.15 -7.30 -5.45
C SER A 269 -9.43 -8.00 -4.98
N ALA A 270 -10.25 -7.32 -4.19
CA ALA A 270 -11.54 -7.87 -3.76
C ALA A 270 -12.51 -8.04 -4.93
N LEU A 271 -12.62 -7.05 -5.83
CA LEU A 271 -13.44 -7.14 -7.03
C LEU A 271 -12.93 -8.22 -7.99
N TYR A 272 -11.60 -8.34 -8.15
CA TYR A 272 -10.98 -9.43 -8.90
C TYR A 272 -11.37 -10.78 -8.31
N HIS A 273 -11.23 -10.96 -6.98
CA HIS A 273 -11.61 -12.20 -6.31
C HIS A 273 -13.06 -12.57 -6.58
N PHE A 274 -14.00 -11.66 -6.31
CA PHE A 274 -15.42 -11.93 -6.50
C PHE A 274 -15.83 -12.11 -7.97
N SER A 275 -15.08 -11.53 -8.92
CA SER A 275 -15.33 -11.73 -10.36
C SER A 275 -14.88 -13.11 -10.86
N THR A 276 -13.93 -13.75 -10.14
CA THR A 276 -13.35 -15.07 -10.50
C THR A 276 -13.83 -16.21 -9.60
N HIS A 277 -14.44 -15.92 -8.44
CA HIS A 277 -14.93 -16.90 -7.48
C HIS A 277 -16.45 -16.77 -7.27
N PRO A 278 -17.26 -17.40 -8.14
CA PRO A 278 -18.72 -17.24 -8.14
C PRO A 278 -19.38 -17.70 -6.84
N ASP A 279 -18.85 -18.72 -6.17
CA ASP A 279 -19.42 -19.23 -4.91
C ASP A 279 -19.26 -18.22 -3.79
N ASP A 280 -18.10 -17.61 -3.64
CA ASP A 280 -17.86 -16.56 -2.64
C ASP A 280 -18.69 -15.30 -2.96
N ARG A 281 -18.75 -14.92 -4.23
CA ARG A 281 -19.60 -13.82 -4.70
C ARG A 281 -21.08 -14.08 -4.34
N ALA A 282 -21.60 -15.27 -4.61
CA ALA A 282 -22.99 -15.62 -4.31
C ALA A 282 -23.27 -15.59 -2.80
N ARG A 283 -22.33 -16.01 -1.95
CA ARG A 283 -22.46 -15.94 -0.50
C ARG A 283 -22.57 -14.50 -0.02
N ILE A 284 -21.70 -13.59 -0.50
CA ILE A 284 -21.78 -12.17 -0.13
C ILE A 284 -23.05 -11.51 -0.68
N ALA A 285 -23.44 -11.82 -1.93
CA ALA A 285 -24.66 -11.30 -2.54
C ALA A 285 -25.94 -11.73 -1.79
N HIS A 286 -25.90 -12.91 -1.13
CA HIS A 286 -26.98 -13.40 -0.29
C HIS A 286 -26.97 -12.78 1.11
N ASP A 287 -25.78 -12.63 1.69
CA ASP A 287 -25.58 -12.13 3.06
C ASP A 287 -24.38 -11.18 3.15
N VAL A 288 -24.65 -9.89 3.01
CA VAL A 288 -23.62 -8.82 3.13
C VAL A 288 -23.04 -8.69 4.54
N SER A 289 -23.64 -9.31 5.56
CA SER A 289 -23.10 -9.31 6.92
C SER A 289 -21.80 -10.11 7.03
N LEU A 290 -21.44 -10.90 6.03
CA LEU A 290 -20.16 -11.58 5.90
C LEU A 290 -19.01 -10.64 5.49
N LEU A 291 -19.30 -9.43 4.98
CA LEU A 291 -18.27 -8.50 4.48
C LEU A 291 -17.16 -8.19 5.50
N PRO A 292 -17.42 -7.96 6.79
CA PRO A 292 -16.36 -7.69 7.76
C PRO A 292 -15.31 -8.82 7.83
N THR A 293 -15.74 -10.08 7.85
CA THR A 293 -14.82 -11.23 7.87
C THR A 293 -14.17 -11.46 6.51
N ALA A 294 -14.93 -11.30 5.42
CA ALA A 294 -14.42 -11.42 4.06
C ALA A 294 -13.33 -10.37 3.76
N VAL A 295 -13.50 -9.13 4.21
CA VAL A 295 -12.48 -8.07 4.06
C VAL A 295 -11.17 -8.42 4.78
N GLU A 296 -11.23 -8.93 6.03
CA GLU A 296 -10.01 -9.39 6.72
C GLU A 296 -9.32 -10.54 5.97
N GLU A 297 -10.10 -11.46 5.42
CA GLU A 297 -9.55 -12.58 4.67
C GLU A 297 -8.96 -12.16 3.32
N LEU A 298 -9.61 -11.26 2.60
CA LEU A 298 -9.07 -10.70 1.37
C LEU A 298 -7.80 -9.88 1.63
N LEU A 299 -7.75 -9.12 2.73
CA LEU A 299 -6.54 -8.43 3.18
C LEU A 299 -5.42 -9.40 3.53
N ARG A 300 -5.73 -10.55 4.14
CA ARG A 300 -4.75 -11.61 4.38
C ARG A 300 -4.19 -12.15 3.06
N PHE A 301 -5.07 -12.56 2.18
CA PHE A 301 -4.70 -13.30 0.98
C PHE A 301 -4.03 -12.42 -0.07
N TYR A 302 -4.58 -11.24 -0.36
CA TYR A 302 -4.07 -10.29 -1.35
C TYR A 302 -3.18 -9.20 -0.77
N SER A 303 -2.76 -9.31 0.44
CA SER A 303 -1.91 -8.37 1.19
C SER A 303 -1.05 -7.47 0.28
N PRO A 304 -1.33 -6.15 0.18
CA PRO A 304 -0.75 -5.37 -0.91
C PRO A 304 0.70 -4.92 -0.66
N VAL A 305 1.18 -4.90 0.59
CA VAL A 305 2.38 -4.13 0.95
C VAL A 305 3.56 -5.01 1.31
N THR A 306 4.70 -4.74 0.67
CA THR A 306 6.04 -5.12 1.11
C THR A 306 6.82 -3.85 1.41
N MET A 307 7.46 -3.77 2.59
CA MET A 307 8.27 -2.61 2.99
C MET A 307 9.73 -3.04 3.16
N ALA A 308 10.66 -2.10 3.08
CA ALA A 308 12.05 -2.37 3.42
C ALA A 308 12.42 -1.81 4.80
N ARG A 309 13.50 -2.36 5.37
CA ARG A 309 14.23 -1.81 6.51
C ARG A 309 15.71 -1.80 6.18
N LYS A 310 16.41 -0.81 6.73
CA LYS A 310 17.87 -0.71 6.56
C LYS A 310 18.55 -1.30 7.77
N VAL A 311 19.47 -2.23 7.53
CA VAL A 311 20.36 -2.77 8.58
C VAL A 311 21.31 -1.67 9.05
N THR A 312 21.39 -1.41 10.36
CA THR A 312 22.27 -0.37 10.95
C THR A 312 23.46 -0.96 11.71
N GLU A 313 23.35 -2.22 12.15
CA GLU A 313 24.41 -2.98 12.81
C GLU A 313 24.38 -4.43 12.31
N GLU A 314 25.44 -5.20 12.54
CA GLU A 314 25.47 -6.61 12.11
C GLU A 314 24.37 -7.44 12.79
N ILE A 315 23.60 -8.19 12.00
CA ILE A 315 22.52 -9.05 12.48
C ILE A 315 22.75 -10.45 11.94
N SER A 316 22.92 -11.43 12.85
CA SER A 316 22.89 -12.84 12.51
C SER A 316 21.48 -13.39 12.78
N PHE A 317 20.78 -13.81 11.73
CA PHE A 317 19.38 -14.23 11.81
C PHE A 317 19.09 -15.43 10.91
N GLN A 318 18.66 -16.56 11.49
CA GLN A 318 18.31 -17.77 10.74
C GLN A 318 19.41 -18.24 9.74
N GLY A 319 20.70 -18.04 10.10
CA GLY A 319 21.84 -18.36 9.24
C GLY A 319 22.19 -17.30 8.20
N ALA A 320 21.46 -16.21 8.11
CA ALA A 320 21.78 -15.05 7.29
C ALA A 320 22.64 -14.06 8.09
N GLU A 321 23.75 -13.60 7.51
CA GLU A 321 24.65 -12.61 8.09
C GLU A 321 24.41 -11.26 7.41
N MET A 322 23.54 -10.43 7.99
CA MET A 322 23.12 -9.15 7.44
C MET A 322 24.05 -8.03 7.90
N LYS A 323 24.57 -7.23 6.97
CA LYS A 323 25.57 -6.19 7.24
C LYS A 323 24.95 -4.80 7.23
N PRO A 324 25.55 -3.83 7.97
CA PRO A 324 25.13 -2.43 7.93
C PRO A 324 25.08 -1.88 6.49
N GLY A 325 23.96 -1.24 6.16
CA GLY A 325 23.69 -0.69 4.83
C GLY A 325 22.81 -1.58 3.97
N GLU A 326 22.75 -2.88 4.22
CA GLU A 326 21.85 -3.80 3.49
C GLU A 326 20.37 -3.56 3.82
N LYS A 327 19.50 -4.14 3.00
CA LYS A 327 18.04 -4.07 3.17
C LYS A 327 17.47 -5.41 3.58
N VAL A 328 16.45 -5.37 4.43
CA VAL A 328 15.58 -6.50 4.76
C VAL A 328 14.16 -6.13 4.35
N LEU A 329 13.50 -6.99 3.58
CA LEU A 329 12.13 -6.82 3.18
C LEU A 329 11.20 -7.32 4.29
N MET A 330 10.22 -6.51 4.64
CA MET A 330 9.09 -6.92 5.47
C MET A 330 8.03 -7.49 4.53
N THR A 331 8.15 -8.75 4.19
CA THR A 331 7.32 -9.45 3.21
C THR A 331 6.01 -9.91 3.88
N PHE A 332 5.18 -8.95 4.33
CA PHE A 332 3.88 -9.23 4.98
C PHE A 332 2.97 -10.16 4.17
N PRO A 333 2.94 -10.06 2.81
CA PRO A 333 2.18 -11.01 2.00
C PRO A 333 2.61 -12.45 2.19
N ALA A 334 3.92 -12.74 2.25
CA ALA A 334 4.43 -14.09 2.47
C ALA A 334 4.09 -14.61 3.87
N ALA A 335 4.20 -13.76 4.91
CA ALA A 335 3.79 -14.09 6.27
C ALA A 335 2.31 -14.49 6.36
N ASN A 336 1.45 -13.79 5.62
CA ASN A 336 0.01 -14.04 5.61
C ASN A 336 -0.40 -15.32 4.87
N ARG A 337 0.55 -15.99 4.22
CA ARG A 337 0.42 -17.30 3.57
C ARG A 337 1.20 -18.41 4.30
N ASP A 338 1.63 -18.18 5.55
CA ASP A 338 2.41 -19.15 6.33
C ASP A 338 1.49 -20.25 6.91
N PRO A 339 1.68 -21.54 6.54
CA PRO A 339 0.89 -22.65 7.06
C PRO A 339 1.10 -22.91 8.55
N ALA A 340 2.17 -22.38 9.16
CA ALA A 340 2.38 -22.44 10.61
C ALA A 340 1.37 -21.57 11.39
N VAL A 341 0.70 -20.63 10.72
CA VAL A 341 -0.23 -19.68 11.34
C VAL A 341 -1.65 -19.81 10.79
N PHE A 342 -1.78 -20.12 9.51
CA PHE A 342 -3.07 -20.16 8.82
C PHE A 342 -3.36 -21.56 8.27
N ASP A 343 -4.47 -22.14 8.68
CA ASP A 343 -5.00 -23.35 8.02
C ASP A 343 -5.41 -22.99 6.58
N ARG A 344 -5.11 -23.85 5.60
CA ARG A 344 -5.36 -23.60 4.17
C ARG A 344 -4.91 -22.19 3.73
N PRO A 345 -3.58 -21.87 3.86
CA PRO A 345 -3.09 -20.50 3.66
C PRO A 345 -3.23 -20.02 2.22
N GLU A 346 -3.26 -20.95 1.24
CA GLU A 346 -3.39 -20.67 -0.19
C GLU A 346 -4.84 -20.61 -0.67
N GLU A 347 -5.82 -20.72 0.24
CA GLU A 347 -7.24 -20.56 -0.05
C GLU A 347 -7.78 -19.29 0.60
N VAL A 348 -8.72 -18.63 -0.08
CA VAL A 348 -9.55 -17.59 0.52
C VAL A 348 -10.74 -18.28 1.22
N VAL A 349 -10.91 -18.00 2.50
CA VAL A 349 -12.01 -18.50 3.32
C VAL A 349 -12.75 -17.29 3.89
N ILE A 350 -13.77 -16.78 3.16
CA ILE A 350 -14.41 -15.48 3.44
C ILE A 350 -15.03 -15.33 4.84
N ASP A 351 -15.23 -16.44 5.55
CA ASP A 351 -15.74 -16.49 6.93
C ASP A 351 -14.71 -17.01 7.94
N ARG A 352 -13.40 -16.90 7.63
CA ARG A 352 -12.30 -17.29 8.52
C ARG A 352 -12.39 -16.57 9.86
N GLN A 353 -12.59 -17.31 10.94
CA GLN A 353 -12.76 -16.76 12.28
C GLN A 353 -11.44 -16.36 12.94
N GLN A 354 -10.40 -17.20 12.82
CA GLN A 354 -9.07 -16.90 13.36
C GLN A 354 -8.17 -16.34 12.26
N ASN A 355 -8.13 -15.03 12.16
CA ASN A 355 -7.41 -14.34 11.11
C ASN A 355 -6.43 -13.30 11.69
N ARG A 356 -5.27 -13.80 12.16
CA ARG A 356 -4.20 -12.97 12.74
C ARG A 356 -3.26 -12.42 11.69
N HIS A 357 -3.81 -11.94 10.55
CA HIS A 357 -2.98 -11.43 9.47
C HIS A 357 -2.23 -10.15 9.87
N ILE A 358 -1.08 -9.94 9.23
CA ILE A 358 -0.24 -8.75 9.39
C ILE A 358 -0.17 -7.92 8.09
N ALA A 359 -1.25 -7.86 7.32
CA ALA A 359 -1.36 -7.03 6.12
C ALA A 359 -1.16 -5.54 6.40
N PHE A 360 -1.49 -5.11 7.61
CA PHE A 360 -1.24 -3.75 8.10
C PHE A 360 0.12 -3.58 8.78
N GLY A 361 1.03 -4.52 8.59
CA GLY A 361 2.31 -4.55 9.30
C GLY A 361 2.18 -4.93 10.78
N THR A 362 3.31 -4.95 11.47
CA THR A 362 3.43 -5.29 12.89
C THR A 362 4.45 -4.39 13.60
N GLY A 363 4.53 -4.47 14.92
CA GLY A 363 5.42 -3.64 15.72
C GLY A 363 5.01 -2.16 15.76
N ILE A 364 5.96 -1.29 16.00
CA ILE A 364 5.70 0.15 16.16
C ILE A 364 5.17 0.81 14.89
N HIS A 365 5.54 0.29 13.71
CA HIS A 365 5.11 0.79 12.40
C HIS A 365 3.81 0.17 11.89
N ARG A 366 3.05 -0.54 12.72
CA ARG A 366 1.72 -1.01 12.32
C ARG A 366 0.89 0.16 11.77
N CYS A 367 0.22 -0.06 10.66
CA CYS A 367 -0.51 0.96 9.90
C CYS A 367 -1.46 1.79 10.79
N ALA A 368 -1.29 3.11 10.75
CA ALA A 368 -2.16 4.05 11.47
C ALA A 368 -3.56 4.11 10.85
N GLY A 369 -3.65 3.99 9.51
CA GLY A 369 -4.89 4.06 8.74
C GLY A 369 -5.68 2.74 8.66
N SER A 370 -5.33 1.72 9.44
CA SER A 370 -5.97 0.40 9.33
C SER A 370 -7.49 0.39 9.56
N ASN A 371 -8.01 1.28 10.40
CA ASN A 371 -9.46 1.43 10.58
C ASN A 371 -10.10 2.10 9.37
N LEU A 372 -9.45 3.11 8.80
CA LEU A 372 -9.92 3.80 7.60
C LEU A 372 -10.00 2.83 6.41
N ALA A 373 -8.92 2.10 6.13
CA ALA A 373 -8.89 1.12 5.03
C ALA A 373 -9.99 0.06 5.16
N ARG A 374 -10.23 -0.46 6.38
CA ARG A 374 -11.33 -1.40 6.62
C ARG A 374 -12.69 -0.81 6.33
N MET A 375 -12.92 0.42 6.76
CA MET A 375 -14.17 1.14 6.49
C MET A 375 -14.36 1.35 5.00
N GLU A 376 -13.34 1.84 4.30
CA GLU A 376 -13.41 2.06 2.85
C GLU A 376 -13.70 0.75 2.09
N LEU A 377 -13.00 -0.35 2.40
CA LEU A 377 -13.25 -1.65 1.78
C LEU A 377 -14.68 -2.15 2.04
N GLN A 378 -15.13 -2.10 3.31
CA GLN A 378 -16.47 -2.56 3.66
C GLN A 378 -17.56 -1.73 2.98
N VAL A 379 -17.42 -0.42 2.97
CA VAL A 379 -18.39 0.49 2.32
C VAL A 379 -18.38 0.29 0.82
N ALA A 380 -17.20 0.26 0.20
CA ALA A 380 -17.08 0.10 -1.25
C ALA A 380 -17.69 -1.23 -1.73
N LEU A 381 -17.38 -2.34 -1.05
CA LEU A 381 -17.91 -3.65 -1.41
C LEU A 381 -19.40 -3.76 -1.10
N ARG A 382 -19.88 -3.23 0.01
CA ARG A 382 -21.31 -3.21 0.33
C ARG A 382 -22.09 -2.47 -0.74
N CYS A 383 -21.71 -1.23 -1.08
CA CYS A 383 -22.37 -0.45 -2.12
C CYS A 383 -22.35 -1.16 -3.48
N TRP A 384 -21.23 -1.81 -3.81
CA TRP A 384 -21.12 -2.60 -5.03
C TRP A 384 -22.14 -3.75 -5.06
N PHE A 385 -22.19 -4.59 -4.03
CA PHE A 385 -23.09 -5.75 -3.95
C PHE A 385 -24.57 -5.39 -3.81
N GLU A 386 -24.90 -4.20 -3.29
CA GLU A 386 -26.27 -3.68 -3.28
C GLU A 386 -26.79 -3.39 -4.68
N ARG A 387 -25.88 -3.05 -5.64
CA ARG A 387 -26.23 -2.71 -7.04
C ARG A 387 -25.97 -3.86 -8.01
N PHE A 388 -24.85 -4.54 -7.87
CA PHE A 388 -24.36 -5.57 -8.79
C PHE A 388 -24.11 -6.87 -8.02
N LYS A 389 -25.12 -7.72 -7.97
CA LYS A 389 -25.06 -8.99 -7.23
C LYS A 389 -24.37 -10.10 -8.00
N ASP A 390 -24.44 -10.05 -9.34
CA ASP A 390 -23.86 -11.04 -10.23
C ASP A 390 -23.01 -10.38 -11.31
N PHE A 391 -21.75 -10.78 -11.39
CA PHE A 391 -20.78 -10.23 -12.32
C PHE A 391 -19.61 -11.21 -12.50
N GLU A 392 -18.91 -11.12 -13.61
CA GLU A 392 -17.79 -11.99 -13.94
C GLU A 392 -16.62 -11.20 -14.51
N LEU A 393 -15.43 -11.80 -14.50
CA LEU A 393 -14.26 -11.27 -15.20
C LEU A 393 -14.43 -11.53 -16.70
N CYS A 394 -14.37 -10.46 -17.52
CA CYS A 394 -14.54 -10.58 -18.97
C CYS A 394 -13.36 -11.26 -19.65
N ASP A 395 -12.15 -10.82 -19.26
CA ASP A 395 -10.89 -11.24 -19.87
C ASP A 395 -9.79 -11.36 -18.82
N PRO A 396 -9.45 -12.58 -18.40
CA PRO A 396 -8.33 -12.79 -17.47
C PRO A 396 -6.98 -12.27 -17.97
N ALA A 397 -6.76 -12.25 -19.30
CA ALA A 397 -5.50 -11.78 -19.87
C ALA A 397 -5.35 -10.24 -19.83
N ALA A 398 -6.47 -9.52 -19.71
CA ALA A 398 -6.46 -8.07 -19.59
C ALA A 398 -6.18 -7.58 -18.14
N VAL A 399 -6.14 -8.48 -17.16
CA VAL A 399 -5.80 -8.12 -15.78
C VAL A 399 -4.29 -7.85 -15.67
N THR A 400 -3.94 -6.63 -15.34
CA THR A 400 -2.55 -6.25 -15.11
C THR A 400 -2.31 -6.04 -13.61
N TRP A 401 -1.12 -6.41 -13.13
CA TRP A 401 -0.74 -6.31 -11.73
C TRP A 401 0.46 -5.39 -11.56
N ALA A 402 0.39 -4.49 -10.62
CA ALA A 402 1.58 -3.79 -10.13
C ALA A 402 2.32 -4.66 -9.11
N GLY A 403 3.63 -4.44 -9.03
CA GLY A 403 4.54 -5.12 -8.12
C GLY A 403 5.47 -4.18 -7.35
N GLY A 404 6.49 -4.75 -6.74
CA GLY A 404 7.43 -3.99 -5.93
C GLY A 404 6.90 -3.68 -4.54
N GLN A 405 6.73 -2.38 -4.20
CA GLN A 405 6.32 -1.96 -2.86
C GLN A 405 4.83 -2.17 -2.58
N VAL A 406 3.98 -1.96 -3.59
CA VAL A 406 2.53 -2.18 -3.49
C VAL A 406 2.10 -3.09 -4.63
N LYS A 407 1.50 -4.22 -4.28
CA LYS A 407 0.93 -5.20 -5.22
C LYS A 407 -0.58 -5.05 -5.31
N GLY A 408 -1.11 -5.02 -6.51
CA GLY A 408 -2.55 -5.01 -6.75
C GLY A 408 -2.91 -4.93 -8.22
N PRO A 409 -4.15 -5.31 -8.60
CA PRO A 409 -4.57 -5.24 -9.98
C PRO A 409 -4.79 -3.78 -10.40
N ARG A 410 -4.35 -3.47 -11.61
CA ARG A 410 -4.52 -2.15 -12.24
C ARG A 410 -5.72 -2.11 -13.16
N ASN A 411 -6.09 -3.25 -13.71
CA ASN A 411 -7.29 -3.43 -14.54
C ASN A 411 -8.03 -4.66 -14.05
N VAL A 412 -9.32 -4.54 -13.87
CA VAL A 412 -10.25 -5.66 -13.57
C VAL A 412 -11.48 -5.51 -14.45
N PRO A 413 -11.41 -6.03 -15.70
CA PRO A 413 -12.53 -5.93 -16.65
C PRO A 413 -13.68 -6.82 -16.19
N ILE A 414 -14.77 -6.21 -15.77
CA ILE A 414 -15.96 -6.86 -15.23
C ILE A 414 -17.13 -6.72 -16.20
N ARG A 415 -17.90 -7.80 -16.35
CA ARG A 415 -19.23 -7.79 -16.97
C ARG A 415 -20.29 -8.02 -15.90
N VAL A 416 -21.21 -7.08 -15.77
CA VAL A 416 -22.39 -7.20 -14.90
C VAL A 416 -23.42 -8.10 -15.59
N LEU A 417 -23.88 -9.17 -14.90
CA LEU A 417 -24.77 -10.18 -15.45
C LEU A 417 -26.23 -9.89 -15.11
N ALA A 418 -26.51 -9.42 -13.92
CA ALA A 418 -27.86 -9.09 -13.44
C ALA A 418 -27.85 -7.90 -12.47
#